data_3431012dcaac89c4825c7ef8a9741187
#
_entry.id   3431012dcaac89c4825c7ef8a9741187
#
_cell.length_a   1.000
_cell.length_b   1.000
_cell.length_c   1.000
_cell.angle_alpha   90.00
_cell.angle_beta   90.00
_cell.angle_gamma   90.00
#
_symmetry.space_group_name_H-M   'P 1'
#
loop_
_entity.id
_entity.type
_entity.pdbx_description
1 polymer ?
#
loop_
_entity_poly.entity_id
_entity_poly.type
_entity_poly.pdbx_seq_one_letter_code
_entity_poly.pdbx_strand_id
1 'polypeptide(L)'
;MIRDIVNQHIQNVLPIYLFDLQDMKLVRRSTVGQYLDRAVTEYIQAHIDNMVKEKDPTRRHNYVTQSPQILQDLTVETKKWVAAKTAYAIFSHRWLDTGELTFQDISKFKSLRVPGFRMLINHKSDRKILNGTDILNQVNAYSLQTPKNREDHLKLLEVMKELCGDMSAAERRGCQDFVKLVEFFNISSKYGCDYVWFDSGCIDKSSSTELEESIRSMFNWYRNSKICIVHLADTTRLSDLQLDPWFTRGWTLQELLAPKSIKFFRKSWKHLTLDSVNNDKDPDFKVSLWELISFITRIPLSTLLDFTPGIDHARDALVWVSKRKTTRIEDIAYCLIGLLGIPFSIAYGEGNMAFRRLQVEILQHSYDKGLFAWTGQPSAYNSMLAEGPQCFSESSRPALRLQPLSMPKSQTVTNVVDPTFVFTNYGLRIPLSIYTVHSWDVCHTPSFGFTLRAKKLGNIQVLSIVEWPYLEDYDHLKIAILVDLVAIESSASIAILLGYKDGRYKRIPTGEHIILSRVTEPTAPEMIFIQ
;
A
#
# COMPACT_ATOMS: atom_id res chain seq x y z
N MET A 1 12.89 19.55 -24.45
CA MET A 1 11.54 19.73 -23.87
C MET A 1 10.62 18.51 -24.11
N ILE A 2 10.17 18.23 -25.36
CA ILE A 2 9.19 17.13 -25.62
C ILE A 2 9.76 15.77 -25.22
N ARG A 3 10.96 15.44 -25.67
CA ARG A 3 11.65 14.21 -25.24
C ARG A 3 11.82 14.12 -23.72
N ASP A 4 12.08 15.24 -23.08
CA ASP A 4 12.23 15.26 -21.62
C ASP A 4 10.90 14.93 -20.91
N ILE A 5 9.77 15.44 -21.46
CA ILE A 5 8.42 15.12 -20.96
C ILE A 5 8.14 13.63 -21.11
N VAL A 6 8.42 13.06 -22.29
CA VAL A 6 8.25 11.62 -22.54
C VAL A 6 9.13 10.80 -21.59
N ASN A 7 10.42 11.13 -21.50
CA ASN A 7 11.37 10.42 -20.64
C ASN A 7 10.99 10.51 -19.16
N GLN A 8 10.61 11.69 -18.68
CA GLN A 8 10.14 11.87 -17.31
C GLN A 8 8.89 11.06 -17.03
N HIS A 9 7.92 11.04 -17.95
CA HIS A 9 6.72 10.23 -17.81
C HIS A 9 7.05 8.73 -17.74
N ILE A 10 7.88 8.24 -18.66
CA ILE A 10 8.28 6.83 -18.69
C ILE A 10 8.99 6.41 -17.42
N GLN A 11 9.92 7.21 -16.93
CA GLN A 11 10.72 6.86 -15.76
C GLN A 11 9.91 6.95 -14.46
N ASN A 12 9.04 7.94 -14.31
CA ASN A 12 8.38 8.25 -13.05
C ASN A 12 6.96 7.67 -12.93
N VAL A 13 6.33 7.33 -14.05
CA VAL A 13 4.91 6.91 -14.09
C VAL A 13 4.76 5.43 -14.43
N LEU A 14 5.55 4.94 -15.41
CA LEU A 14 5.36 3.59 -15.91
C LEU A 14 6.11 2.52 -15.08
N PRO A 15 5.51 1.35 -14.88
CA PRO A 15 6.21 0.15 -14.42
C PRO A 15 7.36 -0.23 -15.35
N ILE A 16 8.35 -0.96 -14.82
CA ILE A 16 9.51 -1.45 -15.59
C ILE A 16 9.05 -2.30 -16.76
N TYR A 17 8.10 -3.20 -16.50
CA TYR A 17 7.43 -4.02 -17.51
C TYR A 17 5.92 -3.81 -17.45
N LEU A 18 5.31 -3.87 -18.60
CA LEU A 18 3.88 -3.86 -18.83
C LEU A 18 3.54 -5.03 -19.77
N PHE A 19 2.35 -5.56 -19.67
CA PHE A 19 1.84 -6.47 -20.68
C PHE A 19 1.01 -5.69 -21.67
N ASP A 20 1.44 -5.74 -22.95
CA ASP A 20 0.78 -5.09 -24.06
C ASP A 20 -0.38 -5.98 -24.54
N LEU A 21 -1.60 -5.49 -24.38
CA LEU A 21 -2.81 -6.22 -24.81
C LEU A 21 -2.96 -6.26 -26.32
N GLN A 22 -2.33 -5.34 -27.04
CA GLN A 22 -2.38 -5.33 -28.51
C GLN A 22 -1.47 -6.38 -29.11
N ASP A 23 -0.26 -6.48 -28.65
CA ASP A 23 0.71 -7.45 -29.13
C ASP A 23 0.72 -8.74 -28.30
N MET A 24 -0.09 -8.81 -27.23
CA MET A 24 -0.16 -9.93 -26.29
C MET A 24 1.23 -10.38 -25.83
N LYS A 25 2.05 -9.45 -25.42
CA LYS A 25 3.43 -9.70 -24.98
C LYS A 25 3.86 -8.78 -23.86
N LEU A 26 4.86 -9.24 -23.10
CA LEU A 26 5.53 -8.41 -22.12
C LEU A 26 6.42 -7.37 -22.84
N VAL A 27 6.30 -6.09 -22.45
CA VAL A 27 7.09 -4.97 -23.01
C VAL A 27 7.79 -4.21 -21.90
N ARG A 28 9.01 -3.79 -22.15
CA ARG A 28 9.74 -2.94 -21.21
C ARG A 28 9.35 -1.48 -21.42
N ARG A 29 9.26 -0.67 -20.35
CA ARG A 29 8.92 0.76 -20.45
C ARG A 29 9.83 1.54 -21.42
N SER A 30 11.11 1.14 -21.55
CA SER A 30 12.02 1.73 -22.55
C SER A 30 11.57 1.51 -24.00
N THR A 31 10.98 0.36 -24.31
CA THR A 31 10.41 0.07 -25.63
C THR A 31 9.17 0.92 -25.91
N VAL A 32 8.31 1.08 -24.89
CA VAL A 32 7.17 2.01 -24.95
C VAL A 32 7.65 3.43 -25.22
N GLY A 33 8.75 3.85 -24.56
CA GLY A 33 9.38 5.15 -24.77
C GLY A 33 9.85 5.39 -26.21
N GLN A 34 10.53 4.43 -26.80
CA GLN A 34 11.00 4.51 -28.19
C GLN A 34 9.83 4.65 -29.19
N TYR A 35 8.72 3.97 -28.92
CA TYR A 35 7.51 4.13 -29.74
C TYR A 35 6.91 5.53 -29.58
N LEU A 36 6.80 6.01 -28.35
CA LEU A 36 6.23 7.33 -28.05
C LEU A 36 7.07 8.48 -28.60
N ASP A 37 8.39 8.39 -28.59
CA ASP A 37 9.27 9.43 -29.13
C ASP A 37 9.01 9.72 -30.62
N ARG A 38 8.64 8.69 -31.39
CA ARG A 38 8.25 8.87 -32.81
C ARG A 38 6.84 9.45 -32.92
N ALA A 39 5.88 8.79 -32.26
CA ALA A 39 4.47 9.16 -32.37
C ALA A 39 4.15 10.55 -31.81
N VAL A 40 4.85 10.98 -30.73
CA VAL A 40 4.63 12.31 -30.13
C VAL A 40 5.11 13.43 -31.06
N THR A 41 6.17 13.21 -31.82
CA THR A 41 6.68 14.19 -32.75
C THR A 41 5.66 14.45 -33.87
N GLU A 42 5.07 13.40 -34.41
CA GLU A 42 4.00 13.49 -35.44
C GLU A 42 2.74 14.18 -34.89
N TYR A 43 2.33 13.79 -33.66
CA TYR A 43 1.17 14.41 -32.99
C TYR A 43 1.35 15.92 -32.79
N ILE A 44 2.51 16.33 -32.27
CA ILE A 44 2.80 17.75 -32.01
C ILE A 44 2.90 18.54 -33.32
N GLN A 45 3.52 17.98 -34.35
CA GLN A 45 3.57 18.64 -35.63
C GLN A 45 2.17 18.89 -36.20
N ALA A 46 1.29 17.89 -36.15
CA ALA A 46 -0.11 18.02 -36.55
C ALA A 46 -0.87 19.06 -35.71
N HIS A 47 -0.60 19.12 -34.39
CA HIS A 47 -1.21 20.10 -33.49
C HIS A 47 -0.73 21.52 -33.77
N ILE A 48 0.57 21.73 -34.01
CA ILE A 48 1.13 23.01 -34.42
C ILE A 48 0.54 23.43 -35.78
N ASP A 49 0.46 22.52 -36.74
CA ASP A 49 -0.11 22.81 -38.06
C ASP A 49 -1.58 23.25 -38.00
N ASN A 50 -2.37 22.67 -37.10
CA ASN A 50 -3.74 23.07 -36.82
C ASN A 50 -3.84 24.46 -36.16
N MET A 51 -2.99 24.75 -35.18
CA MET A 51 -2.94 26.06 -34.50
C MET A 51 -2.53 27.18 -35.46
N VAL A 52 -1.71 26.87 -36.47
CA VAL A 52 -1.18 27.84 -37.45
C VAL A 52 -2.13 28.01 -38.64
N LYS A 53 -2.95 27.00 -38.96
CA LYS A 53 -3.98 27.16 -40.03
C LYS A 53 -5.00 28.25 -39.69
N GLU A 54 -5.19 28.54 -38.42
CA GLU A 54 -6.09 29.63 -37.96
C GLU A 54 -5.43 31.02 -37.98
N LYS A 55 -4.11 31.13 -38.24
CA LYS A 55 -3.33 32.39 -38.25
C LYS A 55 -2.31 32.37 -39.36
N ASP A 56 -1.97 33.55 -39.89
CA ASP A 56 -1.12 33.84 -41.04
C ASP A 56 0.08 32.88 -41.29
N PRO A 57 0.14 32.18 -42.44
CA PRO A 57 1.15 31.18 -42.77
C PRO A 57 2.60 31.67 -42.83
N THR A 58 2.82 32.97 -42.99
CA THR A 58 4.15 33.56 -43.21
C THR A 58 5.00 33.69 -41.95
N ARG A 59 4.44 33.50 -40.77
CA ARG A 59 5.10 33.66 -39.45
C ARG A 59 5.32 32.37 -38.69
N ARG A 60 5.27 31.22 -39.35
CA ARG A 60 5.23 29.87 -38.75
C ARG A 60 6.28 29.58 -37.68
N HIS A 61 7.55 29.81 -37.95
CA HIS A 61 8.63 29.31 -37.11
C HIS A 61 8.87 30.17 -35.86
N ASN A 62 8.80 31.49 -36.02
CA ASN A 62 9.07 32.41 -34.92
C ASN A 62 7.92 32.55 -33.90
N TYR A 63 6.69 32.24 -34.32
CA TYR A 63 5.52 32.41 -33.45
C TYR A 63 5.42 31.33 -32.38
N VAL A 64 5.75 30.07 -32.71
CA VAL A 64 5.68 28.93 -31.79
C VAL A 64 6.82 28.96 -30.76
N THR A 65 8.02 29.39 -31.19
CA THR A 65 9.22 29.38 -30.31
C THR A 65 9.34 30.59 -29.40
N GLN A 66 8.61 31.68 -29.67
CA GLN A 66 8.74 32.95 -28.93
C GLN A 66 7.57 33.25 -27.97
N SER A 67 6.48 32.47 -28.01
CA SER A 67 5.35 32.67 -27.10
C SER A 67 5.39 31.70 -25.93
N PRO A 68 5.66 32.17 -24.67
CA PRO A 68 5.65 31.31 -23.48
C PRO A 68 4.33 30.58 -23.28
N GLN A 69 3.20 31.22 -23.64
CA GLN A 69 1.89 30.64 -23.53
C GLN A 69 1.69 29.42 -24.45
N ILE A 70 2.12 29.52 -25.69
CA ILE A 70 2.03 28.42 -26.65
C ILE A 70 2.90 27.23 -26.20
N LEU A 71 4.09 27.50 -25.68
CA LEU A 71 4.96 26.46 -25.15
C LEU A 71 4.34 25.77 -23.93
N GLN A 72 3.66 26.52 -23.08
CA GLN A 72 2.94 25.96 -21.92
C GLN A 72 1.77 25.09 -22.37
N ASP A 73 0.97 25.56 -23.33
CA ASP A 73 -0.17 24.80 -23.86
C ASP A 73 0.29 23.52 -24.56
N LEU A 74 1.35 23.57 -25.37
CA LEU A 74 1.96 22.39 -26.00
C LEU A 74 2.50 21.41 -24.95
N THR A 75 3.06 21.91 -23.85
CA THR A 75 3.55 21.08 -22.74
C THR A 75 2.39 20.32 -22.07
N VAL A 76 1.29 21.01 -21.82
CA VAL A 76 0.09 20.41 -21.20
C VAL A 76 -0.53 19.36 -22.11
N GLU A 77 -0.70 19.70 -23.40
CA GLU A 77 -1.27 18.78 -24.38
C GLU A 77 -0.36 17.56 -24.63
N THR A 78 0.97 17.75 -24.67
CA THR A 78 1.92 16.64 -24.76
C THR A 78 1.78 15.69 -23.58
N LYS A 79 1.72 16.22 -22.35
CA LYS A 79 1.54 15.40 -21.14
C LYS A 79 0.24 14.62 -21.17
N LYS A 80 -0.87 15.23 -21.56
CA LYS A 80 -2.17 14.57 -21.71
C LYS A 80 -2.13 13.45 -22.75
N TRP A 81 -1.55 13.74 -23.91
CA TRP A 81 -1.43 12.76 -24.99
C TRP A 81 -0.58 11.55 -24.57
N VAL A 82 0.60 11.79 -23.97
CA VAL A 82 1.48 10.73 -23.46
C VAL A 82 0.75 9.89 -22.41
N ALA A 83 0.09 10.52 -21.45
CA ALA A 83 -0.67 9.83 -20.43
C ALA A 83 -1.81 8.97 -21.01
N ALA A 84 -2.50 9.46 -22.04
CA ALA A 84 -3.55 8.70 -22.71
C ALA A 84 -3.00 7.50 -23.49
N LYS A 85 -1.84 7.64 -24.14
CA LYS A 85 -1.20 6.57 -24.92
C LYS A 85 -0.51 5.51 -24.05
N THR A 86 -0.21 5.82 -22.82
CA THR A 86 0.43 4.92 -21.85
C THR A 86 -0.51 4.48 -20.73
N ALA A 87 -1.79 4.77 -20.88
CA ALA A 87 -2.79 4.39 -19.88
C ALA A 87 -2.82 2.87 -19.68
N TYR A 88 -2.65 2.45 -18.43
CA TYR A 88 -2.65 1.02 -18.08
C TYR A 88 -3.64 0.74 -16.95
N ALA A 89 -4.17 -0.48 -16.96
CA ALA A 89 -4.89 -1.04 -15.83
C ALA A 89 -3.92 -1.80 -14.92
N ILE A 90 -4.16 -1.72 -13.63
CA ILE A 90 -3.36 -2.44 -12.64
C ILE A 90 -4.23 -3.44 -11.89
N PHE A 91 -3.68 -4.63 -11.66
CA PHE A 91 -4.41 -5.72 -11.02
C PHE A 91 -4.12 -5.76 -9.52
N SER A 92 -5.16 -5.83 -8.72
CA SER A 92 -5.08 -6.07 -7.29
C SER A 92 -5.83 -7.35 -6.95
N HIS A 93 -5.13 -8.34 -6.41
CA HIS A 93 -5.72 -9.64 -6.13
C HIS A 93 -4.96 -10.41 -5.05
N ARG A 94 -5.61 -11.38 -4.47
CA ARG A 94 -4.92 -12.40 -3.68
C ARG A 94 -4.31 -13.45 -4.59
N TRP A 95 -3.06 -13.83 -4.34
CA TRP A 95 -2.42 -14.95 -5.00
C TRP A 95 -3.13 -16.27 -4.67
N LEU A 96 -3.21 -17.15 -5.66
CA LEU A 96 -3.77 -18.47 -5.49
C LEU A 96 -2.79 -19.36 -4.70
N ASP A 97 -3.34 -20.24 -3.88
CA ASP A 97 -2.54 -21.20 -3.11
C ASP A 97 -1.81 -22.21 -4.04
N THR A 98 -2.33 -22.40 -5.27
CA THR A 98 -1.73 -23.21 -6.33
C THR A 98 -0.59 -22.51 -7.07
N GLY A 99 -0.36 -21.22 -6.81
CA GLY A 99 0.60 -20.38 -7.50
C GLY A 99 -0.04 -19.50 -8.57
N GLU A 100 0.77 -18.59 -9.13
CA GLU A 100 0.41 -17.65 -10.20
C GLU A 100 1.35 -17.83 -11.38
N LEU A 101 0.90 -17.45 -12.58
CA LEU A 101 1.79 -17.30 -13.74
C LEU A 101 2.87 -16.28 -13.44
N THR A 102 4.12 -16.70 -13.60
CA THR A 102 5.31 -15.91 -13.25
C THR A 102 5.77 -15.04 -14.43
N PHE A 103 6.71 -14.12 -14.14
CA PHE A 103 7.39 -13.34 -15.17
C PHE A 103 8.04 -14.24 -16.24
N GLN A 104 8.66 -15.36 -15.83
CA GLN A 104 9.29 -16.32 -16.73
C GLN A 104 8.28 -17.03 -17.63
N ASP A 105 7.07 -17.31 -17.12
CA ASP A 105 5.99 -17.89 -17.91
C ASP A 105 5.47 -16.87 -18.92
N ILE A 106 5.19 -15.66 -18.48
CA ILE A 106 4.70 -14.56 -19.32
C ILE A 106 5.73 -14.11 -20.36
N SER A 107 7.02 -14.08 -20.02
CA SER A 107 8.08 -13.69 -20.96
C SER A 107 8.27 -14.65 -22.12
N LYS A 108 7.90 -15.92 -21.92
CA LYS A 108 7.90 -16.95 -23.00
C LYS A 108 6.71 -16.81 -23.95
N PHE A 109 5.74 -15.97 -23.62
CA PHE A 109 4.66 -15.62 -24.53
C PHE A 109 5.23 -14.91 -25.77
N LYS A 110 5.48 -15.67 -26.80
CA LYS A 110 5.76 -15.12 -28.13
C LYS A 110 4.40 -14.81 -28.74
N SER A 111 4.01 -13.55 -28.70
CA SER A 111 2.77 -13.00 -29.27
C SER A 111 1.68 -14.07 -29.55
N LEU A 112 0.61 -14.07 -28.78
CA LEU A 112 -0.59 -14.89 -29.02
C LEU A 112 -1.24 -14.52 -30.36
N ARG A 113 -0.64 -14.98 -31.45
CA ARG A 113 -1.15 -14.80 -32.82
C ARG A 113 -1.91 -16.07 -33.19
N VAL A 114 -3.19 -16.14 -32.86
CA VAL A 114 -3.94 -17.39 -33.01
C VAL A 114 -5.06 -17.31 -34.05
N PRO A 115 -4.87 -17.91 -35.19
CA PRO A 115 -6.00 -18.45 -36.00
C PRO A 115 -6.32 -19.92 -35.73
N GLY A 116 -5.75 -20.57 -34.73
CA GLY A 116 -5.91 -22.02 -34.55
C GLY A 116 -6.47 -22.48 -33.20
N PHE A 117 -6.80 -21.58 -32.31
CA PHE A 117 -7.20 -21.90 -30.93
C PHE A 117 -8.50 -22.76 -30.87
N ARG A 118 -9.39 -22.59 -31.85
CA ARG A 118 -10.62 -23.44 -32.00
C ARG A 118 -10.30 -24.90 -32.29
N MET A 119 -9.12 -25.22 -32.85
CA MET A 119 -8.71 -26.59 -33.15
C MET A 119 -8.27 -27.40 -31.92
N LEU A 120 -7.75 -26.73 -30.89
CA LEU A 120 -7.27 -27.40 -29.66
C LEU A 120 -8.40 -28.04 -28.85
N ILE A 121 -9.62 -27.53 -28.95
CA ILE A 121 -10.78 -28.02 -28.18
C ILE A 121 -11.46 -29.22 -28.86
N ASN A 122 -11.32 -29.37 -30.15
CA ASN A 122 -12.04 -30.41 -30.91
C ASN A 122 -11.43 -31.82 -30.81
N HIS A 123 -10.23 -31.97 -30.24
CA HIS A 123 -9.69 -33.30 -29.92
C HIS A 123 -10.16 -33.78 -28.55
N LYS A 124 -11.36 -34.35 -28.52
CA LYS A 124 -12.07 -34.80 -27.31
C LYS A 124 -11.52 -36.08 -26.64
N SER A 125 -10.45 -36.70 -27.14
CA SER A 125 -10.12 -38.08 -26.72
C SER A 125 -9.02 -38.20 -25.64
N ASP A 126 -8.14 -37.19 -25.42
CA ASP A 126 -7.01 -37.36 -24.50
C ASP A 126 -6.78 -36.11 -23.59
N ARG A 127 -7.81 -35.67 -22.89
CA ARG A 127 -7.70 -34.52 -22.01
C ARG A 127 -6.97 -34.84 -20.70
N LYS A 128 -5.65 -34.59 -20.67
CA LYS A 128 -4.94 -34.35 -19.43
C LYS A 128 -5.41 -33.01 -18.83
N ILE A 129 -5.61 -32.99 -17.52
CA ILE A 129 -5.87 -31.71 -16.80
C ILE A 129 -4.62 -30.82 -17.00
N LEU A 130 -4.77 -29.75 -17.78
CA LEU A 130 -3.70 -28.79 -18.09
C LEU A 130 -3.67 -27.71 -17.00
N ASN A 131 -2.49 -27.32 -16.56
CA ASN A 131 -2.31 -26.11 -15.75
C ASN A 131 -2.17 -24.88 -16.68
N GLY A 132 -2.19 -23.66 -16.10
CA GLY A 132 -2.11 -22.42 -16.87
C GLY A 132 -0.86 -22.35 -17.75
N THR A 133 0.29 -22.83 -17.28
CA THR A 133 1.55 -22.90 -18.04
C THR A 133 1.46 -23.83 -19.24
N ASP A 134 0.77 -24.99 -19.12
CA ASP A 134 0.57 -25.92 -20.23
C ASP A 134 -0.31 -25.31 -21.32
N ILE A 135 -1.36 -24.57 -20.95
CA ILE A 135 -2.21 -23.84 -21.90
C ILE A 135 -1.38 -22.78 -22.62
N LEU A 136 -0.55 -22.03 -21.89
CA LEU A 136 0.36 -21.04 -22.46
C LEU A 136 1.34 -21.66 -23.48
N ASN A 137 1.94 -22.78 -23.16
CA ASN A 137 2.86 -23.49 -24.04
C ASN A 137 2.15 -24.00 -25.30
N GLN A 138 0.91 -24.48 -25.19
CA GLN A 138 0.12 -24.90 -26.33
C GLN A 138 -0.28 -23.71 -27.20
N VAL A 139 -0.70 -22.61 -26.61
CA VAL A 139 -1.01 -21.37 -27.32
C VAL A 139 0.21 -20.86 -28.09
N ASN A 140 1.39 -20.86 -27.49
CA ASN A 140 2.65 -20.47 -28.14
C ASN A 140 3.00 -21.37 -29.34
N ALA A 141 2.68 -22.67 -29.29
CA ALA A 141 2.96 -23.59 -30.39
C ALA A 141 2.09 -23.35 -31.65
N TYR A 142 0.93 -22.70 -31.52
CA TYR A 142 0.00 -22.40 -32.62
C TYR A 142 0.05 -20.98 -33.16
N SER A 143 0.97 -20.15 -32.71
CA SER A 143 1.08 -18.73 -33.05
C SER A 143 1.61 -18.50 -34.47
N LEU A 144 0.77 -18.13 -35.42
CA LEU A 144 1.18 -17.96 -36.81
C LEU A 144 0.84 -16.62 -37.51
N GLN A 145 0.06 -15.71 -36.98
CA GLN A 145 -0.14 -14.40 -37.64
C GLN A 145 -0.39 -13.24 -36.64
N THR A 146 0.08 -12.02 -36.99
CA THR A 146 -0.11 -10.79 -36.19
C THR A 146 -1.53 -10.27 -36.35
N PRO A 147 -2.24 -9.95 -35.24
CA PRO A 147 -3.39 -9.06 -35.31
C PRO A 147 -2.99 -7.72 -35.92
N LYS A 148 -3.77 -7.22 -36.85
CA LYS A 148 -3.43 -6.01 -37.61
C LYS A 148 -4.03 -4.73 -36.99
N ASN A 149 -4.99 -4.87 -36.07
CA ASN A 149 -5.72 -3.76 -35.48
C ASN A 149 -6.36 -4.15 -34.11
N ARG A 150 -6.92 -3.15 -33.40
CA ARG A 150 -7.57 -3.31 -32.10
C ARG A 150 -8.79 -4.26 -32.15
N GLU A 151 -9.47 -4.33 -33.27
CA GLU A 151 -10.65 -5.20 -33.43
C GLU A 151 -10.26 -6.69 -33.43
N ASP A 152 -9.12 -7.04 -34.04
CA ASP A 152 -8.60 -8.42 -34.03
C ASP A 152 -8.18 -8.84 -32.63
N HIS A 153 -7.72 -7.89 -31.79
CA HIS A 153 -7.38 -8.16 -30.36
C HIS A 153 -8.60 -8.41 -29.51
N LEU A 154 -9.66 -7.63 -29.70
CA LEU A 154 -10.92 -7.86 -28.98
C LEU A 154 -11.49 -9.23 -29.34
N LYS A 155 -11.42 -9.64 -30.60
CA LYS A 155 -11.81 -11.00 -31.03
C LYS A 155 -10.94 -12.07 -30.35
N LEU A 156 -9.64 -11.85 -30.21
CA LEU A 156 -8.76 -12.80 -29.52
C LEU A 156 -9.12 -12.92 -28.03
N LEU A 157 -9.36 -11.80 -27.35
CA LEU A 157 -9.79 -11.81 -25.95
C LEU A 157 -11.16 -12.49 -25.78
N GLU A 158 -12.09 -12.31 -26.73
CA GLU A 158 -13.38 -13.01 -26.74
C GLU A 158 -13.18 -14.53 -26.90
N VAL A 159 -12.33 -14.95 -27.83
CA VAL A 159 -12.00 -16.37 -28.03
C VAL A 159 -11.37 -16.97 -26.78
N MET A 160 -10.43 -16.27 -26.15
CA MET A 160 -9.84 -16.70 -24.87
C MET A 160 -10.91 -16.81 -23.76
N LYS A 161 -11.88 -15.91 -23.75
CA LYS A 161 -12.99 -15.93 -22.79
C LYS A 161 -13.96 -17.06 -23.06
N GLU A 162 -14.32 -17.32 -24.32
CA GLU A 162 -15.13 -18.46 -24.72
C GLU A 162 -14.47 -19.79 -24.31
N LEU A 163 -13.16 -19.92 -24.52
CA LEU A 163 -12.38 -21.07 -24.10
C LEU A 163 -12.45 -21.31 -22.59
N CYS A 164 -12.28 -20.25 -21.80
CA CYS A 164 -12.48 -20.33 -20.37
C CYS A 164 -13.93 -20.69 -20.01
N GLY A 165 -14.92 -20.28 -20.83
CA GLY A 165 -16.33 -20.63 -20.73
C GLY A 165 -16.62 -22.11 -20.93
N ASP A 166 -15.97 -22.71 -21.91
CA ASP A 166 -16.17 -24.12 -22.32
C ASP A 166 -15.41 -25.12 -21.42
N MET A 167 -14.53 -24.65 -20.54
CA MET A 167 -13.81 -25.50 -19.60
C MET A 167 -14.76 -26.14 -18.57
N SER A 168 -14.58 -27.42 -18.30
CA SER A 168 -15.21 -28.08 -17.16
C SER A 168 -14.75 -27.44 -15.82
N ALA A 169 -15.53 -27.65 -14.76
CA ALA A 169 -15.19 -27.17 -13.43
C ALA A 169 -13.82 -27.68 -12.91
N ALA A 170 -13.39 -28.86 -13.35
CA ALA A 170 -12.09 -29.44 -13.00
C ALA A 170 -10.95 -28.75 -13.77
N GLU A 171 -11.11 -28.52 -15.07
CA GLU A 171 -10.15 -27.81 -15.92
C GLU A 171 -9.99 -26.35 -15.45
N ARG A 172 -11.09 -25.66 -15.09
CA ARG A 172 -11.03 -24.31 -14.52
C ARG A 172 -10.24 -24.25 -13.22
N ARG A 173 -10.35 -25.26 -12.34
CA ARG A 173 -9.56 -25.33 -11.12
C ARG A 173 -8.06 -25.50 -11.38
N GLY A 174 -7.70 -26.25 -12.43
CA GLY A 174 -6.30 -26.43 -12.82
C GLY A 174 -5.66 -25.22 -13.52
N CYS A 175 -6.49 -24.25 -13.98
CA CYS A 175 -6.06 -23.09 -14.78
C CYS A 175 -6.58 -21.78 -14.19
N GLN A 176 -6.85 -21.71 -12.90
CA GLN A 176 -7.46 -20.54 -12.26
C GLN A 176 -6.65 -19.26 -12.47
N ASP A 177 -5.32 -19.36 -12.42
CA ASP A 177 -4.37 -18.29 -12.68
C ASP A 177 -4.53 -17.71 -14.10
N PHE A 178 -4.61 -18.57 -15.10
CA PHE A 178 -4.83 -18.16 -16.49
C PHE A 178 -6.22 -17.53 -16.69
N VAL A 179 -7.28 -18.18 -16.21
CA VAL A 179 -8.66 -17.66 -16.30
C VAL A 179 -8.77 -16.29 -15.65
N LYS A 180 -8.11 -16.11 -14.51
CA LYS A 180 -8.08 -14.84 -13.78
C LYS A 180 -7.43 -13.74 -14.60
N LEU A 181 -6.30 -14.02 -15.27
CA LEU A 181 -5.63 -13.05 -16.15
C LEU A 181 -6.46 -12.72 -17.39
N VAL A 182 -7.09 -13.69 -18.01
CA VAL A 182 -7.96 -13.46 -19.19
C VAL A 182 -9.12 -12.53 -18.84
N GLU A 183 -9.80 -12.76 -17.71
CA GLU A 183 -10.87 -11.86 -17.27
C GLU A 183 -10.33 -10.45 -16.95
N PHE A 184 -9.18 -10.34 -16.29
CA PHE A 184 -8.52 -9.08 -16.04
C PHE A 184 -8.19 -8.33 -17.34
N PHE A 185 -7.61 -8.99 -18.35
CA PHE A 185 -7.29 -8.40 -19.65
C PHE A 185 -8.53 -7.91 -20.38
N ASN A 186 -9.60 -8.73 -20.40
CA ASN A 186 -10.87 -8.40 -21.01
C ASN A 186 -11.52 -7.16 -20.36
N ILE A 187 -11.53 -7.10 -19.04
CA ILE A 187 -12.03 -5.94 -18.31
C ILE A 187 -11.17 -4.70 -18.60
N SER A 188 -9.85 -4.83 -18.55
CA SER A 188 -8.91 -3.74 -18.80
C SER A 188 -9.10 -3.12 -20.19
N SER A 189 -9.32 -3.96 -21.21
CA SER A 189 -9.62 -3.51 -22.56
C SER A 189 -10.92 -2.70 -22.64
N LYS A 190 -11.97 -3.10 -21.87
CA LYS A 190 -13.24 -2.34 -21.79
C LYS A 190 -13.06 -0.96 -21.17
N TYR A 191 -12.10 -0.82 -20.24
CA TYR A 191 -11.70 0.47 -19.69
C TYR A 191 -10.81 1.29 -20.64
N GLY A 192 -10.53 0.78 -21.85
CA GLY A 192 -9.71 1.44 -22.86
C GLY A 192 -8.24 1.52 -22.47
N CYS A 193 -7.73 0.50 -21.80
CA CYS A 193 -6.30 0.33 -21.53
C CYS A 193 -5.70 -0.59 -22.58
N ASP A 194 -4.60 -0.16 -23.20
CA ASP A 194 -3.81 -0.98 -24.11
C ASP A 194 -2.70 -1.74 -23.37
N TYR A 195 -2.37 -1.28 -22.17
CA TYR A 195 -1.39 -1.91 -21.28
C TYR A 195 -2.02 -2.35 -19.97
N VAL A 196 -1.48 -3.42 -19.40
CA VAL A 196 -1.84 -3.89 -18.07
C VAL A 196 -0.60 -4.22 -17.24
N TRP A 197 -0.75 -4.15 -15.93
CA TRP A 197 0.26 -4.54 -14.98
C TRP A 197 -0.32 -5.48 -13.91
N PHE A 198 0.41 -6.53 -13.59
CA PHE A 198 0.11 -7.47 -12.51
C PHE A 198 1.42 -7.99 -11.92
N ASP A 199 1.50 -8.04 -10.61
CA ASP A 199 2.74 -8.25 -9.84
C ASP A 199 3.42 -9.60 -10.11
N SER A 200 2.64 -10.66 -10.40
CA SER A 200 3.18 -11.98 -10.64
C SER A 200 3.93 -12.08 -11.97
N GLY A 201 3.42 -11.44 -13.02
CA GLY A 201 3.95 -11.56 -14.38
C GLY A 201 4.74 -10.35 -14.88
N CYS A 202 4.63 -9.19 -14.22
CA CYS A 202 5.32 -7.97 -14.65
C CYS A 202 6.52 -7.60 -13.76
N ILE A 203 6.87 -8.41 -12.75
CA ILE A 203 8.07 -8.24 -11.93
C ILE A 203 9.01 -9.43 -12.13
N ASP A 204 10.22 -9.16 -12.61
CA ASP A 204 11.28 -10.17 -12.63
C ASP A 204 11.87 -10.35 -11.23
N LYS A 205 11.36 -11.36 -10.52
CA LYS A 205 11.83 -11.70 -9.16
C LYS A 205 13.20 -12.38 -9.13
N SER A 206 13.75 -12.74 -10.28
CA SER A 206 15.12 -13.28 -10.39
C SER A 206 16.16 -12.16 -10.41
N SER A 207 15.76 -10.93 -10.76
CA SER A 207 16.62 -9.74 -10.70
C SER A 207 16.40 -8.98 -9.39
N SER A 208 17.37 -8.99 -8.49
CA SER A 208 17.29 -8.27 -7.21
C SER A 208 17.12 -6.76 -7.40
N THR A 209 17.79 -6.18 -8.39
CA THR A 209 17.70 -4.74 -8.70
C THR A 209 16.30 -4.35 -9.21
N GLU A 210 15.72 -5.15 -10.12
CA GLU A 210 14.37 -4.86 -10.63
C GLU A 210 13.30 -5.11 -9.58
N LEU A 211 13.48 -6.11 -8.73
CA LEU A 211 12.59 -6.36 -7.59
C LEU A 211 12.62 -5.18 -6.60
N GLU A 212 13.81 -4.69 -6.25
CA GLU A 212 13.96 -3.53 -5.36
C GLU A 212 13.32 -2.27 -5.95
N GLU A 213 13.58 -1.98 -7.23
CA GLU A 213 12.94 -0.85 -7.93
C GLU A 213 11.41 -1.00 -7.94
N SER A 214 10.91 -2.21 -8.21
CA SER A 214 9.49 -2.50 -8.23
C SER A 214 8.83 -2.24 -6.88
N ILE A 215 9.42 -2.72 -5.79
CA ILE A 215 8.91 -2.53 -4.42
C ILE A 215 8.85 -1.05 -4.06
N ARG A 216 9.89 -0.29 -4.37
CA ARG A 216 9.95 1.16 -4.10
C ARG A 216 8.93 1.97 -4.92
N SER A 217 8.68 1.54 -6.15
CA SER A 217 7.85 2.27 -7.11
C SER A 217 6.38 1.84 -7.11
N MET A 218 6.05 0.69 -6.49
CA MET A 218 4.74 0.03 -6.61
C MET A 218 3.58 0.95 -6.20
N PHE A 219 3.73 1.73 -5.11
CA PHE A 219 2.73 2.70 -4.70
C PHE A 219 2.43 3.71 -5.83
N ASN A 220 3.47 4.24 -6.47
CA ASN A 220 3.33 5.19 -7.58
C ASN A 220 2.70 4.54 -8.81
N TRP A 221 2.99 3.26 -9.08
CA TRP A 221 2.36 2.53 -10.17
C TRP A 221 0.87 2.33 -9.95
N TYR A 222 0.45 1.99 -8.72
CA TYR A 222 -0.97 1.95 -8.37
C TYR A 222 -1.62 3.32 -8.47
N ARG A 223 -0.96 4.38 -8.00
CA ARG A 223 -1.48 5.76 -8.04
C ARG A 223 -1.63 6.30 -9.44
N ASN A 224 -0.73 5.96 -10.35
CA ASN A 224 -0.70 6.46 -11.72
C ASN A 224 -1.47 5.58 -12.71
N SER A 225 -1.99 4.44 -12.28
CA SER A 225 -2.82 3.60 -13.14
C SER A 225 -4.12 4.33 -13.53
N LYS A 226 -4.59 4.07 -14.73
CA LYS A 226 -5.90 4.57 -15.20
C LYS A 226 -7.03 4.00 -14.34
N ILE A 227 -6.91 2.72 -13.98
CA ILE A 227 -7.87 1.99 -13.15
C ILE A 227 -7.15 0.86 -12.40
N CYS A 228 -7.45 0.70 -11.13
CA CYS A 228 -7.11 -0.48 -10.35
C CYS A 228 -8.30 -1.43 -10.36
N ILE A 229 -8.11 -2.63 -10.88
CA ILE A 229 -9.12 -3.68 -10.92
C ILE A 229 -8.84 -4.64 -9.76
N VAL A 230 -9.75 -4.66 -8.79
CA VAL A 230 -9.66 -5.51 -7.60
C VAL A 230 -10.52 -6.74 -7.77
N HIS A 231 -9.93 -7.94 -7.68
CA HIS A 231 -10.67 -9.19 -7.68
C HIS A 231 -10.73 -9.79 -6.28
N LEU A 232 -11.94 -9.85 -5.74
CA LEU A 232 -12.25 -10.41 -4.42
C LEU A 232 -12.66 -11.89 -4.61
N ALA A 233 -11.68 -12.79 -4.45
CA ALA A 233 -11.82 -14.20 -4.81
C ALA A 233 -12.80 -14.98 -3.93
N ASP A 234 -13.07 -14.52 -2.71
CA ASP A 234 -13.94 -15.18 -1.75
C ASP A 234 -15.27 -14.43 -1.52
N THR A 235 -15.41 -13.21 -2.08
CA THR A 235 -16.62 -12.39 -1.97
C THR A 235 -17.65 -12.74 -3.03
N THR A 236 -18.83 -13.19 -2.59
CA THR A 236 -20.00 -13.44 -3.46
C THR A 236 -21.06 -12.35 -3.31
N ARG A 237 -21.25 -11.85 -2.09
CA ARG A 237 -22.19 -10.78 -1.71
C ARG A 237 -21.46 -9.72 -0.92
N LEU A 238 -22.05 -8.53 -0.81
CA LEU A 238 -21.47 -7.42 -0.04
C LEU A 238 -21.25 -7.80 1.44
N SER A 239 -22.13 -8.64 2.01
CA SER A 239 -22.01 -9.16 3.38
C SER A 239 -20.74 -9.99 3.62
N ASP A 240 -20.18 -10.59 2.58
CA ASP A 240 -19.01 -11.48 2.69
C ASP A 240 -17.69 -10.68 2.70
N LEU A 241 -17.76 -9.38 2.36
CA LEU A 241 -16.60 -8.52 2.14
C LEU A 241 -15.60 -8.53 3.31
N GLN A 242 -16.13 -8.49 4.54
CA GLN A 242 -15.30 -8.51 5.76
C GLN A 242 -14.48 -9.79 5.96
N LEU A 243 -14.87 -10.89 5.30
CA LEU A 243 -14.21 -12.18 5.39
C LEU A 243 -13.22 -12.42 4.25
N ASP A 244 -13.20 -11.53 3.23
CA ASP A 244 -12.29 -11.71 2.10
C ASP A 244 -10.84 -11.50 2.54
N PRO A 245 -9.96 -12.49 2.33
CA PRO A 245 -8.56 -12.41 2.73
C PRO A 245 -7.78 -11.26 2.08
N TRP A 246 -8.31 -10.65 1.02
CA TRP A 246 -7.72 -9.47 0.39
C TRP A 246 -7.51 -8.34 1.42
N PHE A 247 -8.45 -8.13 2.36
CA PHE A 247 -8.34 -7.11 3.39
C PHE A 247 -7.29 -7.41 4.46
N THR A 248 -6.81 -8.64 4.52
CA THR A 248 -5.80 -9.05 5.51
C THR A 248 -4.39 -9.22 4.93
N ARG A 249 -4.17 -9.02 3.64
CA ARG A 249 -2.84 -9.01 3.01
C ARG A 249 -2.13 -7.68 3.23
N GLY A 250 -0.82 -7.71 3.48
CA GLY A 250 -0.01 -6.49 3.67
C GLY A 250 -0.04 -5.57 2.46
N TRP A 251 0.32 -6.10 1.29
CA TRP A 251 0.45 -5.33 0.05
C TRP A 251 -0.85 -4.66 -0.42
N THR A 252 -1.99 -5.30 -0.19
CA THR A 252 -3.29 -4.74 -0.60
C THR A 252 -3.65 -3.43 0.13
N LEU A 253 -2.93 -3.06 1.18
CA LEU A 253 -3.11 -1.76 1.83
C LEU A 253 -2.74 -0.61 0.88
N GLN A 254 -1.58 -0.69 0.23
CA GLN A 254 -1.22 0.33 -0.77
C GLN A 254 -2.05 0.22 -2.05
N GLU A 255 -2.46 -0.99 -2.43
CA GLU A 255 -3.33 -1.25 -3.58
C GLU A 255 -4.74 -0.65 -3.39
N LEU A 256 -5.20 -0.50 -2.15
CA LEU A 256 -6.44 0.18 -1.77
C LEU A 256 -6.29 1.71 -1.76
N LEU A 257 -5.20 2.20 -1.16
CA LEU A 257 -5.03 3.63 -0.88
C LEU A 257 -4.50 4.41 -2.08
N ALA A 258 -3.50 3.85 -2.80
CA ALA A 258 -2.82 4.57 -3.86
C ALA A 258 -3.69 4.92 -5.08
N PRO A 259 -4.54 4.02 -5.65
CA PRO A 259 -5.26 4.31 -6.87
C PRO A 259 -6.24 5.48 -6.72
N LYS A 260 -6.26 6.35 -7.73
CA LYS A 260 -7.29 7.41 -7.87
C LYS A 260 -8.62 6.85 -8.40
N SER A 261 -8.55 5.76 -9.16
CA SER A 261 -9.69 5.06 -9.71
C SER A 261 -9.57 3.57 -9.41
N ILE A 262 -10.62 2.99 -8.84
CA ILE A 262 -10.66 1.60 -8.41
C ILE A 262 -12.00 0.97 -8.73
N LYS A 263 -12.01 -0.30 -9.09
CA LYS A 263 -13.24 -1.06 -9.34
C LYS A 263 -13.14 -2.45 -8.73
N PHE A 264 -14.12 -2.80 -7.90
CA PHE A 264 -14.19 -4.08 -7.21
C PHE A 264 -15.03 -5.08 -7.98
N PHE A 265 -14.48 -6.28 -8.15
CA PHE A 265 -15.13 -7.44 -8.76
C PHE A 265 -15.23 -8.57 -7.74
N ARG A 266 -16.38 -9.24 -7.75
CA ARG A 266 -16.66 -10.45 -6.95
C ARG A 266 -15.94 -11.67 -7.52
N LYS A 267 -15.97 -12.78 -6.78
CA LYS A 267 -15.49 -14.10 -7.21
C LYS A 267 -15.91 -14.50 -8.63
N SER A 268 -17.12 -14.13 -9.04
CA SER A 268 -17.66 -14.43 -10.37
C SER A 268 -17.33 -13.38 -11.44
N TRP A 269 -16.39 -12.47 -11.19
CA TRP A 269 -16.04 -11.35 -12.07
C TRP A 269 -17.21 -10.39 -12.40
N LYS A 270 -18.28 -10.45 -11.62
CA LYS A 270 -19.34 -9.44 -11.66
C LYS A 270 -18.95 -8.27 -10.77
N HIS A 271 -19.39 -7.08 -11.16
CA HIS A 271 -19.18 -5.89 -10.35
C HIS A 271 -19.71 -6.06 -8.93
N LEU A 272 -18.97 -5.58 -7.93
CA LEU A 272 -19.45 -5.54 -6.55
C LEU A 272 -20.52 -4.46 -6.39
N THR A 273 -20.40 -3.41 -7.16
CA THR A 273 -21.29 -2.26 -7.23
C THR A 273 -22.12 -2.29 -8.52
N LEU A 274 -22.86 -1.21 -8.83
CA LEU A 274 -23.66 -1.11 -10.06
C LEU A 274 -22.76 -1.06 -11.31
N ASP A 275 -23.20 -1.67 -12.41
CA ASP A 275 -22.48 -1.73 -13.67
C ASP A 275 -22.26 -0.33 -14.31
N SER A 276 -23.16 0.62 -14.02
CA SER A 276 -23.09 2.00 -14.53
C SER A 276 -21.98 2.85 -13.91
N VAL A 277 -21.35 2.38 -12.83
CA VAL A 277 -20.29 3.12 -12.12
C VAL A 277 -18.92 2.61 -12.57
N ASN A 278 -18.15 3.45 -13.23
CA ASN A 278 -16.83 3.10 -13.73
C ASN A 278 -15.71 3.20 -12.68
N ASN A 279 -15.93 4.01 -11.63
CA ASN A 279 -14.97 4.20 -10.55
C ASN A 279 -15.69 4.11 -9.20
N ASP A 280 -15.33 3.16 -8.37
CA ASP A 280 -15.95 2.98 -7.06
C ASP A 280 -15.50 4.03 -6.03
N LYS A 281 -14.43 4.83 -6.32
CA LYS A 281 -14.03 6.01 -5.53
C LYS A 281 -14.79 7.29 -5.89
N ASP A 282 -15.64 7.25 -6.90
CA ASP A 282 -16.43 8.42 -7.27
C ASP A 282 -17.38 8.80 -6.12
N PRO A 283 -17.25 10.02 -5.56
CA PRO A 283 -18.02 10.45 -4.40
C PRO A 283 -19.53 10.51 -4.64
N ASP A 284 -19.96 10.69 -5.89
CA ASP A 284 -21.38 10.81 -6.22
C ASP A 284 -22.15 9.49 -6.06
N PHE A 285 -21.46 8.37 -5.94
CA PHE A 285 -22.12 7.07 -6.10
C PHE A 285 -22.14 6.11 -4.92
N LYS A 286 -21.34 6.23 -3.82
CA LYS A 286 -21.50 5.21 -2.76
C LYS A 286 -20.79 5.43 -1.44
N VAL A 287 -21.46 6.09 -0.57
CA VAL A 287 -21.09 6.14 0.84
C VAL A 287 -21.07 4.73 1.46
N SER A 288 -22.06 3.86 1.17
CA SER A 288 -22.23 2.56 1.85
C SER A 288 -21.11 1.54 1.65
N LEU A 289 -20.51 1.42 0.45
CA LEU A 289 -19.38 0.51 0.22
C LEU A 289 -18.14 0.98 0.99
N TRP A 290 -17.84 2.26 0.89
CA TRP A 290 -16.65 2.84 1.52
C TRP A 290 -16.80 2.93 3.04
N GLU A 291 -18.00 3.12 3.57
CA GLU A 291 -18.28 3.00 5.01
C GLU A 291 -17.99 1.58 5.51
N LEU A 292 -18.42 0.55 4.74
CA LEU A 292 -18.12 -0.84 5.07
C LEU A 292 -16.61 -1.12 4.99
N ILE A 293 -15.93 -0.64 3.95
CA ILE A 293 -14.46 -0.78 3.83
C ILE A 293 -13.77 -0.04 4.99
N SER A 294 -14.22 1.16 5.34
CA SER A 294 -13.71 1.91 6.50
C SER A 294 -13.91 1.14 7.81
N PHE A 295 -15.05 0.52 7.99
CA PHE A 295 -15.33 -0.32 9.15
C PHE A 295 -14.40 -1.55 9.22
N ILE A 296 -14.20 -2.26 8.08
CA ILE A 296 -13.34 -3.45 7.98
C ILE A 296 -11.88 -3.09 8.22
N THR A 297 -11.39 -2.03 7.58
CA THR A 297 -9.97 -1.67 7.56
C THR A 297 -9.54 -0.75 8.68
N ARG A 298 -10.50 -0.10 9.35
CA ARG A 298 -10.28 0.97 10.34
C ARG A 298 -9.64 2.23 9.76
N ILE A 299 -9.62 2.35 8.43
CA ILE A 299 -9.11 3.54 7.75
C ILE A 299 -10.25 4.57 7.64
N PRO A 300 -10.04 5.83 8.02
CA PRO A 300 -11.06 6.87 7.87
C PRO A 300 -11.55 7.01 6.44
N LEU A 301 -12.84 7.28 6.27
CA LEU A 301 -13.47 7.40 4.94
C LEU A 301 -12.76 8.44 4.05
N SER A 302 -12.43 9.61 4.62
CA SER A 302 -11.70 10.66 3.90
C SER A 302 -10.35 10.19 3.38
N THR A 303 -9.62 9.41 4.17
CA THR A 303 -8.32 8.82 3.79
C THR A 303 -8.48 7.76 2.71
N LEU A 304 -9.55 6.94 2.76
CA LEU A 304 -9.81 5.94 1.72
C LEU A 304 -10.10 6.57 0.36
N LEU A 305 -10.80 7.69 0.34
CA LEU A 305 -11.20 8.37 -0.89
C LEU A 305 -10.07 9.19 -1.49
N ASP A 306 -9.31 9.90 -0.65
CA ASP A 306 -8.19 10.74 -1.10
C ASP A 306 -7.00 10.60 -0.12
N PHE A 307 -6.07 9.73 -0.48
CA PHE A 307 -4.86 9.48 0.29
C PHE A 307 -3.65 10.18 -0.31
N THR A 308 -2.96 10.98 0.49
CA THR A 308 -1.66 11.55 0.14
C THR A 308 -0.58 10.89 0.97
N PRO A 309 0.46 10.26 0.35
CA PRO A 309 1.52 9.62 1.10
C PRO A 309 2.31 10.64 1.92
N GLY A 310 2.73 10.24 3.11
CA GLY A 310 3.53 11.08 3.98
C GLY A 310 3.76 10.50 5.36
N ILE A 311 4.81 10.98 6.02
CA ILE A 311 5.23 10.53 7.35
C ILE A 311 4.19 10.82 8.44
N ASP A 312 3.33 11.81 8.23
CA ASP A 312 2.25 12.16 9.16
C ASP A 312 1.23 11.02 9.36
N HIS A 313 1.22 10.06 8.43
CA HIS A 313 0.41 8.85 8.52
C HIS A 313 1.11 7.68 9.23
N ALA A 314 2.32 7.86 9.76
CA ALA A 314 3.15 6.75 10.25
C ALA A 314 2.44 5.90 11.31
N ARG A 315 1.87 6.54 12.34
CA ARG A 315 1.12 5.85 13.38
C ARG A 315 -0.10 5.13 12.84
N ASP A 316 -0.87 5.80 12.00
CA ASP A 316 -2.08 5.24 11.40
C ASP A 316 -1.74 4.07 10.47
N ALA A 317 -0.68 4.18 9.67
CA ALA A 317 -0.21 3.10 8.80
C ALA A 317 0.21 1.85 9.60
N LEU A 318 0.87 2.03 10.75
CA LEU A 318 1.19 0.93 11.66
C LEU A 318 -0.07 0.25 12.23
N VAL A 319 -1.11 1.03 12.54
CA VAL A 319 -2.42 0.50 12.96
C VAL A 319 -3.11 -0.23 11.80
N TRP A 320 -3.13 0.34 10.60
CA TRP A 320 -3.80 -0.28 9.45
C TRP A 320 -3.15 -1.59 9.00
N VAL A 321 -1.84 -1.72 9.20
CA VAL A 321 -1.11 -2.95 8.85
C VAL A 321 -1.15 -4.00 9.98
N SER A 322 -1.54 -3.64 11.20
CA SER A 322 -1.43 -4.47 12.41
C SER A 322 -2.14 -5.82 12.31
N LYS A 323 -3.24 -5.91 11.55
CA LYS A 323 -4.02 -7.14 11.32
C LYS A 323 -3.72 -7.80 9.99
N ARG A 324 -2.75 -7.27 9.22
CA ARG A 324 -2.40 -7.80 7.92
C ARG A 324 -1.24 -8.78 8.02
N LYS A 325 -1.14 -9.65 7.01
CA LYS A 325 -0.13 -10.71 6.93
C LYS A 325 0.56 -10.64 5.59
N THR A 326 1.82 -11.06 5.56
CA THR A 326 2.63 -11.17 4.35
C THR A 326 3.26 -12.56 4.26
N THR A 327 3.56 -13.00 3.07
CA THR A 327 4.23 -14.30 2.85
C THR A 327 5.67 -14.24 3.33
N ARG A 328 6.37 -13.13 3.02
CA ARG A 328 7.69 -12.84 3.57
C ARG A 328 7.53 -11.89 4.75
N ILE A 329 8.26 -12.15 5.81
CA ILE A 329 8.15 -11.36 7.04
C ILE A 329 8.58 -9.89 6.82
N GLU A 330 9.58 -9.67 5.99
CA GLU A 330 10.09 -8.33 5.64
C GLU A 330 9.05 -7.48 4.91
N ASP A 331 8.17 -8.10 4.13
CA ASP A 331 7.15 -7.42 3.33
C ASP A 331 6.18 -6.60 4.19
N ILE A 332 6.05 -6.94 5.47
CA ILE A 332 5.22 -6.18 6.40
C ILE A 332 5.76 -4.75 6.61
N ALA A 333 7.05 -4.57 6.49
CA ALA A 333 7.69 -3.26 6.49
C ALA A 333 7.66 -2.63 5.10
N TYR A 334 7.99 -3.42 4.07
CA TYR A 334 8.14 -2.89 2.72
C TYR A 334 6.83 -2.40 2.11
N CYS A 335 5.69 -3.01 2.46
CA CYS A 335 4.39 -2.54 1.99
C CYS A 335 3.97 -1.17 2.55
N LEU A 336 4.71 -0.61 3.52
CA LEU A 336 4.43 0.70 4.12
C LEU A 336 5.29 1.83 3.54
N ILE A 337 6.43 1.54 2.91
CA ILE A 337 7.38 2.58 2.49
C ILE A 337 6.78 3.58 1.51
N GLY A 338 5.96 3.10 0.57
CA GLY A 338 5.27 3.95 -0.41
C GLY A 338 4.17 4.81 0.20
N LEU A 339 3.47 4.31 1.23
CA LEU A 339 2.48 5.08 1.97
C LEU A 339 3.13 6.20 2.78
N LEU A 340 4.30 5.93 3.35
CA LEU A 340 5.01 6.86 4.21
C LEU A 340 5.88 7.86 3.42
N GLY A 341 6.18 7.55 2.15
CA GLY A 341 7.04 8.38 1.31
C GLY A 341 8.48 8.49 1.84
N ILE A 342 8.97 7.47 2.56
CA ILE A 342 10.30 7.45 3.16
C ILE A 342 11.31 6.69 2.30
N PRO A 343 12.58 7.10 2.27
CA PRO A 343 13.66 6.32 1.66
C PRO A 343 13.93 5.08 2.51
N PHE A 344 13.90 3.89 1.88
CA PHE A 344 14.14 2.65 2.60
C PHE A 344 14.84 1.61 1.72
N SER A 345 15.89 0.96 2.20
CA SER A 345 16.58 -0.09 1.45
C SER A 345 15.91 -1.44 1.63
N ILE A 346 15.75 -2.17 0.52
CA ILE A 346 15.17 -3.51 0.50
C ILE A 346 16.28 -4.53 0.70
N ALA A 347 16.16 -5.35 1.74
CA ALA A 347 17.18 -6.35 2.12
C ALA A 347 16.48 -7.64 2.56
N TYR A 348 16.04 -8.44 1.60
CA TYR A 348 15.45 -9.74 1.92
C TYR A 348 16.45 -10.66 2.62
N GLY A 349 15.97 -11.40 3.60
CA GLY A 349 16.77 -12.26 4.48
C GLY A 349 17.09 -11.64 5.83
N GLU A 350 16.71 -10.37 6.06
CA GLU A 350 16.89 -9.71 7.37
C GLU A 350 15.79 -10.04 8.40
N GLY A 351 14.70 -10.70 7.98
CA GLY A 351 13.61 -11.11 8.88
C GLY A 351 12.96 -9.93 9.61
N ASN A 352 12.72 -10.07 10.92
CA ASN A 352 12.11 -9.04 11.77
C ASN A 352 12.91 -7.73 11.83
N MET A 353 14.17 -7.73 11.41
CA MET A 353 14.98 -6.49 11.35
C MET A 353 14.39 -5.47 10.39
N ALA A 354 13.68 -5.89 9.35
CA ALA A 354 13.00 -4.98 8.41
C ALA A 354 12.02 -4.06 9.16
N PHE A 355 11.16 -4.63 10.03
CA PHE A 355 10.18 -3.85 10.77
C PHE A 355 10.84 -2.93 11.82
N ARG A 356 11.92 -3.38 12.47
CA ARG A 356 12.72 -2.53 13.35
C ARG A 356 13.32 -1.34 12.60
N ARG A 357 13.97 -1.60 11.46
CA ARG A 357 14.56 -0.53 10.63
C ARG A 357 13.51 0.48 10.17
N LEU A 358 12.31 -0.01 9.80
CA LEU A 358 11.19 0.85 9.45
C LEU A 358 10.82 1.78 10.61
N GLN A 359 10.68 1.27 11.83
CA GLN A 359 10.39 2.10 13.00
C GLN A 359 11.49 3.15 13.24
N VAL A 360 12.77 2.76 13.12
CA VAL A 360 13.88 3.70 13.26
C VAL A 360 13.84 4.78 12.19
N GLU A 361 13.58 4.42 10.94
CA GLU A 361 13.46 5.37 9.83
C GLU A 361 12.29 6.34 10.04
N ILE A 362 11.14 5.84 10.48
CA ILE A 362 9.98 6.68 10.84
C ILE A 362 10.38 7.71 11.91
N LEU A 363 11.09 7.28 12.95
CA LEU A 363 11.50 8.15 14.07
C LEU A 363 12.53 9.22 13.68
N GLN A 364 13.27 9.02 12.58
CA GLN A 364 14.17 10.05 12.04
C GLN A 364 13.41 11.19 11.33
N HIS A 365 12.16 10.93 10.92
CA HIS A 365 11.34 11.87 10.15
C HIS A 365 10.09 12.36 10.89
N SER A 366 9.82 11.85 12.10
CA SER A 366 8.61 12.17 12.88
C SER A 366 8.93 12.48 14.33
N TYR A 367 8.23 13.45 14.90
CA TYR A 367 8.27 13.80 16.33
C TYR A 367 7.05 13.26 17.10
N ASP A 368 6.22 12.44 16.47
CA ASP A 368 5.00 11.90 17.08
C ASP A 368 5.34 10.84 18.14
N LYS A 369 5.23 11.21 19.42
CA LYS A 369 5.36 10.26 20.54
C LYS A 369 4.29 9.17 20.54
N GLY A 370 3.19 9.36 19.81
CA GLY A 370 2.16 8.33 19.60
C GLY A 370 2.68 7.08 18.90
N LEU A 371 3.84 7.16 18.22
CA LEU A 371 4.54 6.01 17.68
C LEU A 371 4.99 5.00 18.76
N PHE A 372 5.08 5.43 20.00
CA PHE A 372 5.36 4.56 21.15
C PHE A 372 4.10 4.09 21.89
N ALA A 373 2.91 4.53 21.46
CA ALA A 373 1.63 4.11 22.02
C ALA A 373 1.19 2.76 21.42
N TRP A 374 1.95 1.71 21.69
CA TRP A 374 1.66 0.32 21.32
C TRP A 374 1.60 -0.57 22.57
N THR A 375 1.08 -1.79 22.43
CA THR A 375 0.96 -2.78 23.52
C THR A 375 1.55 -4.12 23.08
N GLY A 376 1.82 -5.02 24.00
CA GLY A 376 2.42 -6.33 23.71
C GLY A 376 3.95 -6.31 23.86
N GLN A 377 4.64 -7.15 23.12
CA GLN A 377 6.08 -7.37 23.30
C GLN A 377 6.94 -6.30 22.61
N PRO A 378 8.00 -5.84 23.28
CA PRO A 378 8.99 -4.96 22.66
C PRO A 378 9.92 -5.74 21.72
N SER A 379 10.58 -5.00 20.85
CA SER A 379 11.69 -5.51 20.05
C SER A 379 12.83 -6.01 20.95
N ALA A 380 13.46 -7.10 20.58
CA ALA A 380 14.65 -7.62 21.26
C ALA A 380 15.85 -6.64 21.28
N TYR A 381 15.82 -5.62 20.43
CA TYR A 381 16.93 -4.67 20.25
C TYR A 381 16.76 -3.35 21.01
N ASN A 382 15.53 -2.94 21.28
CA ASN A 382 15.23 -1.77 22.09
C ASN A 382 13.78 -1.85 22.58
N SER A 383 13.60 -1.65 23.87
CA SER A 383 12.29 -1.82 24.52
C SER A 383 11.26 -0.75 24.15
N MET A 384 11.65 0.36 23.53
CA MET A 384 10.74 1.39 23.02
C MET A 384 10.20 1.07 21.62
N LEU A 385 10.81 0.13 20.91
CA LEU A 385 10.33 -0.33 19.61
C LEU A 385 9.45 -1.57 19.77
N ALA A 386 8.38 -1.64 19.00
CA ALA A 386 7.49 -2.80 18.96
C ALA A 386 8.17 -3.99 18.27
N GLU A 387 7.88 -5.20 18.72
CA GLU A 387 8.36 -6.43 18.08
C GLU A 387 7.84 -6.57 16.65
N GLY A 388 6.57 -6.21 16.43
CA GLY A 388 5.91 -6.30 15.14
C GLY A 388 4.66 -5.43 15.06
N PRO A 389 4.01 -5.39 13.89
CA PRO A 389 2.86 -4.53 13.66
C PRO A 389 1.64 -4.90 14.52
N GLN A 390 1.52 -6.16 14.95
CA GLN A 390 0.44 -6.62 15.84
C GLN A 390 0.36 -5.82 17.14
N CYS A 391 1.48 -5.25 17.58
CA CYS A 391 1.55 -4.40 18.78
C CYS A 391 0.76 -3.10 18.66
N PHE A 392 0.47 -2.66 17.43
CA PHE A 392 -0.33 -1.47 17.11
C PHE A 392 -1.82 -1.78 16.92
N SER A 393 -2.24 -3.04 17.11
CA SER A 393 -3.67 -3.38 17.04
C SER A 393 -4.42 -2.65 18.15
N GLU A 394 -5.48 -1.90 17.77
CA GLU A 394 -6.36 -1.28 18.73
C GLU A 394 -6.89 -2.37 19.70
N SER A 395 -6.60 -2.21 20.99
CA SER A 395 -7.30 -2.95 22.03
C SER A 395 -8.80 -2.68 21.90
N SER A 396 -9.62 -3.62 22.36
CA SER A 396 -11.08 -3.69 22.21
C SER A 396 -11.90 -2.49 22.77
N ARG A 397 -11.28 -1.34 22.99
CA ARG A 397 -11.93 -0.09 23.38
C ARG A 397 -11.99 0.89 22.21
N PRO A 398 -13.14 0.98 21.48
CA PRO A 398 -13.32 1.85 20.32
C PRO A 398 -13.19 3.37 20.61
N ALA A 399 -13.13 3.75 21.88
CA ALA A 399 -13.20 5.15 22.32
C ALA A 399 -11.89 5.94 22.24
N LEU A 400 -10.75 5.28 21.98
CA LEU A 400 -9.44 5.92 21.93
C LEU A 400 -8.98 6.16 20.49
N ARG A 401 -9.75 6.91 19.71
CA ARG A 401 -9.19 7.54 18.52
C ARG A 401 -8.23 8.64 18.98
N LEU A 402 -6.95 8.34 18.95
CA LEU A 402 -5.92 9.36 19.06
C LEU A 402 -6.09 10.31 17.87
N GLN A 403 -6.65 11.49 18.10
CA GLN A 403 -6.63 12.51 17.07
C GLN A 403 -5.16 12.91 16.84
N PRO A 404 -4.75 13.12 15.58
CA PRO A 404 -3.43 13.68 15.33
C PRO A 404 -3.36 14.99 16.09
N LEU A 405 -2.36 15.13 16.96
CA LEU A 405 -2.05 16.41 17.57
C LEU A 405 -1.66 17.36 16.44
N SER A 406 -2.62 18.15 15.98
CA SER A 406 -2.27 19.38 15.29
C SER A 406 -1.39 20.17 16.25
N MET A 407 -0.11 20.32 15.89
CA MET A 407 0.83 21.15 16.65
C MET A 407 0.10 22.44 17.03
N PRO A 408 0.04 22.82 18.33
CA PRO A 408 -0.55 24.08 18.72
C PRO A 408 0.24 25.18 18.03
N LYS A 409 -0.41 25.86 17.07
CA LYS A 409 0.11 27.09 16.52
C LYS A 409 0.18 28.08 17.68
N SER A 410 1.43 28.42 18.10
CA SER A 410 1.73 29.50 19.02
C SER A 410 1.15 29.39 20.44
N GLN A 411 1.85 28.69 21.31
CA GLN A 411 2.01 29.17 22.67
C GLN A 411 3.52 29.34 22.92
N THR A 412 3.92 30.55 23.23
CA THR A 412 5.26 30.91 23.68
C THR A 412 5.55 30.21 25.01
N VAL A 413 6.09 29.00 24.93
CA VAL A 413 6.61 28.30 26.10
C VAL A 413 8.12 28.59 26.16
N THR A 414 8.47 29.47 27.04
CA THR A 414 9.85 29.80 27.47
C THR A 414 10.38 28.66 28.32
N ASN A 415 10.77 27.57 27.77
CA ASN A 415 11.66 26.46 28.20
C ASN A 415 11.41 25.26 27.32
N VAL A 416 11.79 25.36 26.06
CA VAL A 416 11.61 24.25 25.09
C VAL A 416 12.71 23.23 25.33
N VAL A 417 12.38 22.12 26.01
CA VAL A 417 13.17 20.91 25.91
C VAL A 417 13.08 20.45 24.46
N ASP A 418 14.24 20.30 23.82
CA ASP A 418 14.33 19.79 22.43
C ASP A 418 13.43 18.58 22.25
N PRO A 419 12.40 18.61 21.38
CA PRO A 419 11.44 17.51 21.21
C PRO A 419 12.02 16.32 20.46
N THR A 420 13.29 16.37 20.02
CA THR A 420 13.90 15.39 19.15
C THR A 420 14.12 14.04 19.85
N PHE A 421 13.91 12.97 19.07
CA PHE A 421 14.29 11.62 19.45
C PHE A 421 15.65 11.30 18.83
N VAL A 422 16.52 10.65 19.58
CA VAL A 422 17.83 10.28 19.06
C VAL A 422 18.17 8.86 19.49
N PHE A 423 18.40 7.97 18.50
CA PHE A 423 18.99 6.67 18.78
C PHE A 423 20.48 6.82 19.01
N THR A 424 20.93 6.32 20.14
CA THR A 424 22.34 6.27 20.53
C THR A 424 22.73 4.83 20.84
N ASN A 425 24.03 4.59 21.05
CA ASN A 425 24.53 3.32 21.57
C ASN A 425 24.06 3.00 23.02
N TYR A 426 23.51 3.99 23.73
CA TYR A 426 22.89 3.83 25.06
C TYR A 426 21.39 3.54 25.00
N GLY A 427 20.77 3.64 23.84
CA GLY A 427 19.33 3.48 23.64
C GLY A 427 18.66 4.71 23.03
N LEU A 428 17.35 4.77 23.08
CA LEU A 428 16.55 5.88 22.61
C LEU A 428 16.59 7.03 23.64
N ARG A 429 17.13 8.17 23.24
CA ARG A 429 17.05 9.42 23.99
C ARG A 429 15.75 10.13 23.65
N ILE A 430 14.91 10.40 24.66
CA ILE A 430 13.56 10.96 24.48
C ILE A 430 13.17 11.85 25.66
N PRO A 431 12.52 13.02 25.43
CA PRO A 431 11.97 13.84 26.50
C PRO A 431 10.59 13.34 26.96
N LEU A 432 10.46 12.90 28.22
CA LEU A 432 9.22 12.41 28.80
C LEU A 432 8.95 13.00 30.19
N SER A 433 7.68 13.26 30.48
CA SER A 433 7.24 13.56 31.85
C SER A 433 7.12 12.27 32.64
N ILE A 434 7.91 12.14 33.72
CA ILE A 434 8.08 10.90 34.45
C ILE A 434 7.56 11.04 35.88
N TYR A 435 6.90 9.98 36.37
CA TYR A 435 6.34 9.87 37.71
C TYR A 435 6.81 8.59 38.39
N THR A 436 7.22 8.69 39.65
CA THR A 436 7.66 7.53 40.43
C THR A 436 6.44 6.75 40.92
N VAL A 437 6.47 5.43 40.75
CA VAL A 437 5.52 4.47 41.30
C VAL A 437 6.14 3.88 42.57
N HIS A 438 5.43 3.93 43.67
CA HIS A 438 5.89 3.34 44.92
C HIS A 438 5.35 1.91 45.09
N SER A 439 6.11 1.01 45.67
CA SER A 439 5.80 -0.40 45.80
C SER A 439 4.46 -0.70 46.52
N TRP A 440 4.04 0.19 47.44
CA TRP A 440 2.75 0.06 48.15
C TRP A 440 1.54 0.51 47.33
N ASP A 441 1.78 1.11 46.16
CA ASP A 441 0.73 1.57 45.25
C ASP A 441 0.27 0.48 44.28
N VAL A 442 0.82 -0.74 44.40
CA VAL A 442 0.49 -1.89 43.55
C VAL A 442 -0.56 -2.75 44.27
N CYS A 443 -1.78 -2.71 43.79
CA CYS A 443 -2.86 -3.55 44.33
C CYS A 443 -3.19 -4.69 43.35
N HIS A 444 -3.14 -5.92 43.84
CA HIS A 444 -3.64 -7.10 43.11
C HIS A 444 -5.18 -7.10 43.11
N THR A 445 -5.77 -7.23 41.92
CA THR A 445 -7.19 -7.55 41.80
C THR A 445 -7.34 -9.02 41.38
N PRO A 446 -8.26 -9.81 42.02
CA PRO A 446 -8.36 -11.24 41.76
C PRO A 446 -8.74 -11.66 40.35
N SER A 447 -9.12 -10.74 39.50
CA SER A 447 -9.62 -10.98 38.16
C SER A 447 -8.76 -10.37 37.03
N PHE A 448 -7.46 -10.62 37.05
CA PHE A 448 -6.54 -10.27 35.93
C PHE A 448 -6.14 -8.80 35.75
N GLY A 449 -6.02 -8.02 36.82
CA GLY A 449 -5.53 -6.65 36.67
C GLY A 449 -4.71 -6.17 37.86
N PHE A 450 -3.79 -5.23 37.59
CA PHE A 450 -3.05 -4.50 38.62
C PHE A 450 -3.51 -3.05 38.62
N THR A 451 -3.81 -2.55 39.81
CA THR A 451 -4.03 -1.10 39.98
C THR A 451 -2.75 -0.50 40.51
N LEU A 452 -2.16 0.42 39.78
CA LEU A 452 -1.03 1.23 40.25
C LEU A 452 -1.59 2.55 40.78
N ARG A 453 -1.15 2.94 41.97
CA ARG A 453 -1.45 4.24 42.56
C ARG A 453 -0.16 5.07 42.55
N ALA A 454 -0.12 6.13 41.75
CA ALA A 454 0.92 7.13 41.90
C ALA A 454 0.35 8.34 42.65
N LYS A 455 0.98 8.75 43.74
CA LYS A 455 0.49 9.77 44.68
C LYS A 455 0.08 11.11 44.02
N LYS A 456 0.63 11.42 42.83
CA LYS A 456 0.36 12.63 42.03
C LYS A 456 -0.52 12.39 40.80
N LEU A 457 -0.82 11.14 40.44
CA LEU A 457 -1.52 10.78 39.23
C LEU A 457 -2.95 10.23 39.46
N GLY A 458 -3.36 10.11 40.74
CA GLY A 458 -4.64 9.46 41.07
C GLY A 458 -4.61 7.95 40.87
N ASN A 459 -5.78 7.32 40.74
CA ASN A 459 -5.87 5.87 40.49
C ASN A 459 -5.56 5.57 39.02
N ILE A 460 -4.53 4.76 38.78
CA ILE A 460 -4.16 4.28 37.45
C ILE A 460 -4.61 2.82 37.37
N GLN A 461 -5.49 2.53 36.41
CA GLN A 461 -5.83 1.14 36.10
C GLN A 461 -4.89 0.64 35.01
N VAL A 462 -3.99 -0.27 35.36
CA VAL A 462 -3.22 -1.08 34.42
C VAL A 462 -3.94 -2.41 34.30
N LEU A 463 -4.56 -2.66 33.16
CA LEU A 463 -5.43 -3.81 32.99
C LEU A 463 -4.67 -5.12 32.79
N SER A 464 -3.45 -5.11 32.26
CA SER A 464 -2.58 -6.29 32.23
C SER A 464 -1.11 -5.92 32.00
N ILE A 465 -0.23 -6.60 32.73
CA ILE A 465 1.21 -6.64 32.45
C ILE A 465 1.52 -8.00 31.82
N VAL A 466 2.22 -8.01 30.69
CA VAL A 466 2.44 -9.24 29.90
C VAL A 466 3.28 -10.27 30.66
N GLU A 467 4.20 -9.81 31.51
CA GLU A 467 5.03 -10.70 32.34
C GLU A 467 5.31 -10.09 33.73
N TRP A 468 4.58 -10.55 34.73
CA TRP A 468 4.69 -10.07 36.11
C TRP A 468 6.00 -10.43 36.86
N PRO A 469 6.63 -11.59 36.68
CA PRO A 469 7.75 -12.02 37.54
C PRO A 469 8.97 -11.08 37.50
N TYR A 470 9.07 -10.24 36.50
CA TYR A 470 10.25 -9.39 36.26
C TYR A 470 10.19 -8.00 36.92
N LEU A 471 9.10 -7.63 37.62
CA LEU A 471 9.03 -6.31 38.27
C LEU A 471 9.97 -6.19 39.46
N GLU A 472 10.27 -7.30 40.12
CA GLU A 472 11.21 -7.37 41.26
C GLU A 472 12.67 -7.16 40.82
N ASP A 473 12.94 -7.28 39.51
CA ASP A 473 14.26 -7.07 38.96
C ASP A 473 14.66 -5.58 38.80
N TYR A 474 13.72 -4.66 39.03
CA TYR A 474 13.96 -3.23 38.89
C TYR A 474 14.05 -2.51 40.22
N ASP A 475 15.03 -1.57 40.33
CA ASP A 475 15.22 -0.73 41.51
C ASP A 475 14.03 0.20 41.77
N HIS A 476 13.49 0.74 40.67
CA HIS A 476 12.35 1.67 40.68
C HIS A 476 11.44 1.48 39.47
N LEU A 477 10.13 1.65 39.68
CA LEU A 477 9.14 1.75 38.62
C LEU A 477 8.78 3.21 38.36
N LYS A 478 8.65 3.56 37.09
CA LYS A 478 8.26 4.89 36.62
C LYS A 478 7.10 4.78 35.65
N ILE A 479 6.25 5.80 35.63
CA ILE A 479 5.25 6.00 34.57
C ILE A 479 5.68 7.21 33.77
N ALA A 480 5.74 7.05 32.46
CA ALA A 480 6.10 8.12 31.54
C ALA A 480 4.93 8.45 30.62
N ILE A 481 4.54 9.72 30.55
CA ILE A 481 3.48 10.19 29.67
C ILE A 481 4.02 10.31 28.26
N LEU A 482 3.33 9.67 27.29
CA LEU A 482 3.66 9.75 25.87
C LEU A 482 2.87 10.86 25.17
N VAL A 483 1.54 10.85 25.33
CA VAL A 483 0.63 11.68 24.55
C VAL A 483 -0.56 12.09 25.41
N ASP A 484 -0.93 13.34 25.35
CA ASP A 484 -2.18 13.82 25.93
C ASP A 484 -3.33 13.59 24.93
N LEU A 485 -4.37 12.94 25.39
CA LEU A 485 -5.59 12.70 24.63
C LEU A 485 -6.55 13.87 24.84
N VAL A 486 -6.81 14.64 23.80
CA VAL A 486 -7.87 15.63 23.82
C VAL A 486 -9.18 14.91 23.49
N ALA A 487 -9.85 14.37 24.50
CA ALA A 487 -11.24 13.92 24.34
C ALA A 487 -12.20 15.07 24.60
N ILE A 488 -13.33 15.05 23.90
CA ILE A 488 -14.34 16.12 23.94
C ILE A 488 -14.88 16.39 25.35
N GLU A 489 -14.71 15.47 26.30
CA GLU A 489 -15.26 15.58 27.66
C GLU A 489 -14.27 15.27 28.81
N SER A 490 -13.05 14.80 28.53
CA SER A 490 -12.06 14.53 29.58
C SER A 490 -10.63 14.57 29.07
N SER A 491 -9.75 15.29 29.78
CA SER A 491 -8.31 15.19 29.53
C SER A 491 -7.81 13.84 30.02
N ALA A 492 -7.40 12.99 29.11
CA ALA A 492 -6.74 11.73 29.38
C ALA A 492 -5.37 11.71 28.72
N SER A 493 -4.43 10.90 29.24
CA SER A 493 -3.10 10.75 28.67
C SER A 493 -2.78 9.27 28.47
N ILE A 494 -2.06 8.93 27.40
CA ILE A 494 -1.45 7.62 27.24
C ILE A 494 -0.07 7.62 27.86
N ALA A 495 0.20 6.62 28.67
CA ALA A 495 1.48 6.44 29.35
C ALA A 495 2.08 5.06 29.09
N ILE A 496 3.36 4.91 29.41
CA ILE A 496 4.09 3.65 29.44
C ILE A 496 4.67 3.41 30.82
N LEU A 497 4.87 2.13 31.14
CA LEU A 497 5.56 1.71 32.35
C LEU A 497 7.05 1.52 32.04
N LEU A 498 7.91 2.10 32.86
CA LEU A 498 9.35 1.98 32.77
C LEU A 498 9.91 1.36 34.04
N GLY A 499 10.78 0.38 33.89
CA GLY A 499 11.64 -0.12 34.97
C GLY A 499 13.00 0.56 34.90
N TYR A 500 13.56 0.95 36.07
CA TYR A 500 14.89 1.52 36.19
C TYR A 500 15.81 0.53 36.90
N LYS A 501 16.93 0.20 36.29
CA LYS A 501 17.97 -0.65 36.85
C LYS A 501 19.35 -0.26 36.29
N ASP A 502 20.37 -0.30 37.11
CA ASP A 502 21.76 -0.05 36.71
C ASP A 502 21.96 1.24 35.91
N GLY A 503 21.26 2.31 36.29
CA GLY A 503 21.37 3.62 35.64
C GLY A 503 20.59 3.76 34.33
N ARG A 504 19.73 2.79 33.96
CA ARG A 504 19.02 2.74 32.67
C ARG A 504 17.53 2.50 32.86
N TYR A 505 16.76 3.08 31.93
CA TYR A 505 15.34 2.77 31.80
C TYR A 505 15.14 1.67 30.78
N LYS A 506 14.15 0.82 31.03
CA LYS A 506 13.63 -0.18 30.11
C LYS A 506 12.12 -0.14 30.15
N ARG A 507 11.47 -0.14 28.98
CA ARG A 507 10.02 -0.24 28.92
C ARG A 507 9.55 -1.63 29.37
N ILE A 508 8.56 -1.65 30.25
CA ILE A 508 7.89 -2.87 30.69
C ILE A 508 6.67 -3.08 29.78
N PRO A 509 6.56 -4.23 29.11
CA PRO A 509 5.45 -4.50 28.21
C PRO A 509 4.13 -4.63 28.95
N THR A 510 3.08 -4.04 28.36
CA THR A 510 1.71 -4.13 28.86
C THR A 510 0.80 -4.70 27.78
N GLY A 511 -0.17 -5.53 28.18
CA GLY A 511 -1.16 -6.10 27.28
C GLY A 511 -2.20 -5.08 26.79
N GLU A 512 -2.37 -3.98 27.55
CA GLU A 512 -3.29 -2.89 27.25
C GLU A 512 -2.61 -1.53 27.47
N HIS A 513 -3.21 -0.47 26.90
CA HIS A 513 -2.72 0.89 27.10
C HIS A 513 -2.93 1.36 28.54
N ILE A 514 -1.93 2.03 29.09
CA ILE A 514 -2.06 2.75 30.35
C ILE A 514 -2.71 4.09 30.07
N ILE A 515 -3.90 4.30 30.60
CA ILE A 515 -4.66 5.54 30.42
C ILE A 515 -4.75 6.25 31.75
N LEU A 516 -4.29 7.49 31.78
CA LEU A 516 -4.35 8.38 32.92
C LEU A 516 -5.51 9.35 32.73
N SER A 517 -6.46 9.37 33.68
CA SER A 517 -7.50 10.40 33.74
C SER A 517 -7.07 11.49 34.70
N ARG A 518 -6.95 12.73 34.22
CA ARG A 518 -6.57 13.94 35.00
C ARG A 518 -5.21 13.83 35.71
N VAL A 519 -4.16 14.22 35.02
CA VAL A 519 -2.86 14.48 35.66
C VAL A 519 -2.98 15.78 36.46
N THR A 520 -2.97 15.66 37.79
CA THR A 520 -3.19 16.81 38.69
C THR A 520 -1.97 17.71 38.82
N GLU A 521 -0.78 17.16 38.64
CA GLU A 521 0.46 17.91 38.69
C GLU A 521 1.40 17.46 37.55
N PRO A 522 1.37 18.14 36.39
CA PRO A 522 2.27 17.82 35.31
C PRO A 522 3.72 18.11 35.70
N THR A 523 4.61 17.14 35.56
CA THR A 523 6.06 17.35 35.68
C THR A 523 6.62 17.89 34.39
N ALA A 524 7.64 18.74 34.46
CA ALA A 524 8.37 19.16 33.29
C ALA A 524 8.99 17.91 32.60
N PRO A 525 9.00 17.82 31.26
CA PRO A 525 9.69 16.74 30.58
C PRO A 525 11.18 16.74 30.90
N GLU A 526 11.71 15.56 31.23
CA GLU A 526 13.14 15.35 31.41
C GLU A 526 13.68 14.42 30.32
N MET A 527 14.93 14.65 29.92
CA MET A 527 15.58 13.85 28.90
C MET A 527 16.07 12.54 29.49
N ILE A 528 15.54 11.41 28.99
CA ILE A 528 15.91 10.07 29.47
C ILE A 528 16.42 9.19 28.34
N PHE A 529 17.14 8.13 28.73
CA PHE A 529 17.58 7.08 27.82
C PHE A 529 16.84 5.78 28.14
N ILE A 530 16.21 5.20 27.11
CA ILE A 530 15.47 3.94 27.23
C ILE A 530 16.14 2.90 26.34
N GLN A 531 16.54 1.79 26.97
CA GLN A 531 17.25 0.68 26.31
C GLN A 531 16.31 -0.37 25.69
#